data_274d9b5ad6dd5d2835dead5816c45708
#
_entry.id   274d9b5ad6dd5d2835dead5816c45708
#
_cell.length_a   1.000
_cell.length_b   1.000
_cell.length_c   1.000
_cell.angle_alpha   90.00
_cell.angle_beta   90.00
_cell.angle_gamma   90.00
#
_symmetry.space_group_name_H-M   'P 1'
#
loop_
_entity.id
_entity.type
_entity.pdbx_description
1 polymer ?
#
loop_
_entity_poly.entity_id
_entity_poly.type
_entity_poly.pdbx_seq_one_letter_code
_entity_poly.pdbx_strand_id
1 'polypeptide(L)'
;SSFYLDTKLLRKWAKENLGGKSVLNTFAYTGSLGVACLAGGSKKVIQLDLHRKFLNVAMRSAKLNGKEVKESDYQTCDFWSRINQYKKSKKMFDCVILDPPVYSKTRKGTIDLANNYEKLINKVRPIINDGGYLITISNALFQRGDDHTSVLDKLCADGYLKIEQRIDVPDDCLGNAATIKQFLPADPSPYNHSTKITVLSVKRKSTAV
;
A
#
# COMPACT_ATOMS: atom_id res chain seq x y z
N SER A 1 -10.01 -6.75 14.65
CA SER A 1 -9.84 -5.30 14.43
C SER A 1 -10.29 -4.97 13.02
N SER A 2 -10.93 -3.84 12.81
CA SER A 2 -11.38 -3.40 11.49
C SER A 2 -10.65 -2.14 11.02
N PHE A 3 -9.75 -1.62 11.83
CA PHE A 3 -9.08 -0.35 11.59
C PHE A 3 -7.67 -0.37 12.21
N TYR A 4 -6.67 -0.01 11.44
CA TYR A 4 -5.27 0.05 11.85
C TYR A 4 -4.89 1.49 12.20
N LEU A 5 -4.55 1.75 13.46
CA LEU A 5 -4.22 3.10 13.96
C LEU A 5 -2.85 3.56 13.48
N ASP A 6 -1.90 2.64 13.37
CA ASP A 6 -0.53 2.88 12.91
C ASP A 6 -0.44 3.53 11.52
N THR A 7 -1.46 3.37 10.67
CA THR A 7 -1.55 4.04 9.35
C THR A 7 -2.25 5.41 9.38
N LYS A 8 -2.47 6.03 10.55
CA LYS A 8 -3.16 7.33 10.70
C LYS A 8 -2.46 8.44 9.92
N LEU A 9 -1.14 8.56 10.01
CA LEU A 9 -0.39 9.59 9.29
C LEU A 9 -0.35 9.33 7.79
N LEU A 10 -0.35 8.07 7.35
CA LEU A 10 -0.53 7.75 5.95
C LEU A 10 -1.91 8.15 5.42
N ARG A 11 -2.98 7.94 6.19
CA ARG A 11 -4.33 8.41 5.79
C ARG A 11 -4.38 9.93 5.66
N LYS A 12 -3.70 10.66 6.56
CA LYS A 12 -3.56 12.11 6.46
C LYS A 12 -2.83 12.50 5.18
N TRP A 13 -1.66 11.90 4.94
CA TRP A 13 -0.88 12.13 3.73
C TRP A 13 -1.69 11.86 2.44
N ALA A 14 -2.42 10.75 2.39
CA ALA A 14 -3.24 10.38 1.24
C ALA A 14 -4.35 11.41 0.95
N LYS A 15 -4.98 11.95 2.00
CA LYS A 15 -5.97 13.03 1.86
C LYS A 15 -5.37 14.31 1.28
N GLU A 16 -4.14 14.64 1.64
CA GLU A 16 -3.48 15.88 1.27
C GLU A 16 -2.83 15.82 -0.12
N ASN A 17 -2.40 14.63 -0.57
CA ASN A 17 -1.55 14.49 -1.76
C ASN A 17 -2.21 13.75 -2.94
N LEU A 18 -3.34 13.06 -2.73
CA LEU A 18 -3.97 12.24 -3.77
C LEU A 18 -5.26 12.84 -4.35
N GLY A 19 -5.52 14.14 -4.12
CA GLY A 19 -6.62 14.86 -4.77
C GLY A 19 -6.51 14.82 -6.30
N GLY A 20 -7.63 14.56 -6.99
CA GLY A 20 -7.69 14.44 -8.44
C GLY A 20 -7.06 13.19 -9.05
N LYS A 21 -6.39 12.35 -8.26
CA LYS A 21 -5.65 11.16 -8.73
C LYS A 21 -6.51 9.91 -8.79
N SER A 22 -6.14 8.98 -9.68
CA SER A 22 -6.65 7.62 -9.74
C SER A 22 -5.80 6.71 -8.84
N VAL A 23 -6.42 6.01 -7.90
CA VAL A 23 -5.74 5.21 -6.86
C VAL A 23 -6.18 3.76 -6.93
N LEU A 24 -5.22 2.84 -6.84
CA LEU A 24 -5.44 1.42 -6.59
C LEU A 24 -4.98 1.09 -5.17
N ASN A 25 -5.91 0.76 -4.29
CA ASN A 25 -5.63 0.24 -2.95
C ASN A 25 -5.65 -1.28 -2.99
N THR A 26 -4.49 -1.91 -2.98
CA THR A 26 -4.35 -3.37 -2.96
C THR A 26 -4.36 -3.90 -1.53
N PHE A 27 -4.90 -5.12 -1.34
CA PHE A 27 -5.10 -5.70 0.01
C PHE A 27 -5.92 -4.75 0.89
N ALA A 28 -7.00 -4.23 0.29
CA ALA A 28 -7.71 -3.07 0.81
C ALA A 28 -8.33 -3.32 2.21
N TYR A 29 -8.55 -4.58 2.59
CA TYR A 29 -9.17 -4.96 3.84
C TYR A 29 -10.49 -4.18 4.03
N THR A 30 -10.67 -3.49 5.14
CA THR A 30 -11.86 -2.66 5.41
C THR A 30 -11.82 -1.28 4.75
N GLY A 31 -10.83 -1.02 3.89
CA GLY A 31 -10.77 0.10 2.97
C GLY A 31 -10.38 1.45 3.58
N SER A 32 -9.82 1.51 4.78
CA SER A 32 -9.55 2.77 5.47
C SER A 32 -8.67 3.73 4.69
N LEU A 33 -7.63 3.21 4.00
CA LEU A 33 -6.75 4.02 3.14
C LEU A 33 -7.49 4.54 1.90
N GLY A 34 -8.27 3.67 1.23
CA GLY A 34 -9.06 4.07 0.09
C GLY A 34 -10.14 5.11 0.43
N VAL A 35 -10.79 4.98 1.60
CA VAL A 35 -11.75 5.98 2.09
C VAL A 35 -11.05 7.32 2.36
N ALA A 36 -9.84 7.30 2.91
CA ALA A 36 -9.04 8.51 3.10
C ALA A 36 -8.72 9.19 1.76
N CYS A 37 -8.33 8.41 0.72
CA CYS A 37 -8.13 8.94 -0.63
C CYS A 37 -9.41 9.60 -1.18
N LEU A 38 -10.56 8.95 -1.07
CA LEU A 38 -11.85 9.51 -1.49
C LEU A 38 -12.19 10.79 -0.71
N ALA A 39 -11.93 10.81 0.60
CA ALA A 39 -12.15 11.99 1.44
C ALA A 39 -11.25 13.17 1.03
N GLY A 40 -10.03 12.90 0.54
CA GLY A 40 -9.10 13.88 -0.01
C GLY A 40 -9.39 14.28 -1.46
N GLY A 41 -10.51 13.82 -2.06
CA GLY A 41 -10.91 14.23 -3.42
C GLY A 41 -10.21 13.46 -4.53
N SER A 42 -9.71 12.24 -4.27
CA SER A 42 -9.21 11.38 -5.35
C SER A 42 -10.30 11.17 -6.42
N LYS A 43 -9.92 11.28 -7.70
CA LYS A 43 -10.82 11.15 -8.84
C LYS A 43 -11.48 9.77 -8.92
N LYS A 44 -10.71 8.75 -8.57
CA LYS A 44 -11.17 7.36 -8.57
C LYS A 44 -10.33 6.52 -7.61
N VAL A 45 -10.98 5.67 -6.83
CA VAL A 45 -10.28 4.72 -5.95
C VAL A 45 -10.83 3.33 -6.20
N ILE A 46 -9.97 2.43 -6.66
CA ILE A 46 -10.29 1.00 -6.73
C ILE A 46 -9.76 0.32 -5.47
N GLN A 47 -10.64 -0.40 -4.80
CA GLN A 47 -10.33 -1.19 -3.62
C GLN A 47 -10.31 -2.67 -4.00
N LEU A 48 -9.14 -3.30 -3.90
CA LEU A 48 -8.91 -4.70 -4.26
C LEU A 48 -8.63 -5.53 -3.02
N ASP A 49 -9.44 -6.55 -2.78
CA ASP A 49 -9.22 -7.52 -1.71
C ASP A 49 -9.69 -8.91 -2.14
N LEU A 50 -9.20 -9.95 -1.50
CA LEU A 50 -9.63 -11.32 -1.74
C LEU A 50 -11.01 -11.60 -1.13
N HIS A 51 -11.39 -10.87 -0.09
CA HIS A 51 -12.57 -11.14 0.73
C HIS A 51 -13.65 -10.07 0.58
N ARG A 52 -14.77 -10.42 -0.05
CA ARG A 52 -15.93 -9.54 -0.23
C ARG A 52 -16.45 -8.92 1.07
N LYS A 53 -16.42 -9.67 2.17
CA LYS A 53 -16.88 -9.18 3.48
C LYS A 53 -16.15 -7.89 3.92
N PHE A 54 -14.86 -7.77 3.64
CA PHE A 54 -14.09 -6.59 3.98
C PHE A 54 -14.43 -5.42 3.06
N LEU A 55 -14.59 -5.68 1.77
CA LEU A 55 -15.01 -4.65 0.82
C LEU A 55 -16.41 -4.11 1.10
N ASN A 56 -17.31 -4.93 1.65
CA ASN A 56 -18.62 -4.47 2.11
C ASN A 56 -18.49 -3.46 3.26
N VAL A 57 -17.53 -3.67 4.18
CA VAL A 57 -17.21 -2.68 5.23
C VAL A 57 -16.64 -1.40 4.62
N ALA A 58 -15.73 -1.53 3.65
CA ALA A 58 -15.15 -0.40 2.92
C ALA A 58 -16.21 0.46 2.22
N MET A 59 -17.20 -0.17 1.57
CA MET A 59 -18.33 0.52 0.95
C MET A 59 -19.20 1.27 1.97
N ARG A 60 -19.50 0.64 3.11
CA ARG A 60 -20.24 1.29 4.20
C ARG A 60 -19.49 2.48 4.76
N SER A 61 -18.17 2.31 4.98
CA SER A 61 -17.30 3.38 5.46
C SER A 61 -17.28 4.56 4.50
N ALA A 62 -17.18 4.32 3.18
CA ALA A 62 -17.23 5.38 2.17
C ALA A 62 -18.56 6.14 2.21
N LYS A 63 -19.71 5.43 2.30
CA LYS A 63 -21.04 6.04 2.42
C LYS A 63 -21.16 6.91 3.68
N LEU A 64 -20.67 6.42 4.83
CA LEU A 64 -20.67 7.19 6.09
C LEU A 64 -19.82 8.47 6.01
N ASN A 65 -18.84 8.50 5.12
CA ASN A 65 -18.04 9.69 4.83
C ASN A 65 -18.62 10.54 3.67
N GLY A 66 -19.89 10.34 3.29
CA GLY A 66 -20.56 11.10 2.25
C GLY A 66 -20.03 10.87 0.84
N LYS A 67 -19.37 9.72 0.59
CA LYS A 67 -18.80 9.42 -0.72
C LYS A 67 -19.71 8.52 -1.55
N GLU A 68 -19.78 8.83 -2.84
CA GLU A 68 -20.46 7.97 -3.81
C GLU A 68 -19.74 6.61 -3.87
N VAL A 69 -20.53 5.53 -3.89
CA VAL A 69 -20.02 4.16 -3.97
C VAL A 69 -20.47 3.55 -5.28
N LYS A 70 -19.49 3.26 -6.14
CA LYS A 70 -19.68 2.43 -7.34
C LYS A 70 -19.18 1.02 -7.02
N GLU A 71 -20.06 0.05 -7.04
CA GLU A 71 -19.73 -1.33 -6.66
C GLU A 71 -18.58 -1.92 -7.49
N SER A 72 -18.46 -1.53 -8.77
CA SER A 72 -17.40 -1.92 -9.67
C SER A 72 -15.99 -1.49 -9.21
N ASP A 73 -15.90 -0.51 -8.30
CA ASP A 73 -14.64 -0.03 -7.76
C ASP A 73 -14.18 -0.86 -6.53
N TYR A 74 -15.04 -1.77 -6.03
CA TYR A 74 -14.75 -2.69 -4.92
C TYR A 74 -14.60 -4.11 -5.45
N GLN A 75 -13.39 -4.49 -5.81
CA GLN A 75 -13.10 -5.67 -6.61
C GLN A 75 -12.63 -6.84 -5.76
N THR A 76 -13.49 -7.86 -5.65
CA THR A 76 -13.12 -9.13 -5.01
C THR A 76 -12.34 -9.98 -5.98
N CYS A 77 -11.02 -10.06 -5.80
CA CYS A 77 -10.16 -10.83 -6.70
C CYS A 77 -8.80 -11.10 -6.07
N ASP A 78 -8.16 -12.18 -6.52
CA ASP A 78 -6.76 -12.45 -6.23
C ASP A 78 -5.85 -11.36 -6.80
N PHE A 79 -4.90 -10.90 -6.00
CA PHE A 79 -3.95 -9.83 -6.35
C PHE A 79 -3.18 -10.12 -7.64
N TRP A 80 -2.56 -11.30 -7.76
CA TRP A 80 -1.74 -11.67 -8.90
C TRP A 80 -2.53 -11.64 -10.20
N SER A 81 -3.74 -12.21 -10.16
CA SER A 81 -4.66 -12.25 -11.31
C SER A 81 -5.09 -10.85 -11.73
N ARG A 82 -5.46 -9.99 -10.76
CA ARG A 82 -5.95 -8.65 -11.06
C ARG A 82 -4.85 -7.75 -11.61
N ILE A 83 -3.66 -7.77 -11.03
CA ILE A 83 -2.54 -6.97 -11.55
C ILE A 83 -2.15 -7.42 -12.97
N ASN A 84 -2.14 -8.74 -13.24
CA ASN A 84 -1.92 -9.24 -14.60
C ASN A 84 -2.98 -8.72 -15.60
N GLN A 85 -4.24 -8.69 -15.20
CA GLN A 85 -5.32 -8.17 -16.04
C GLN A 85 -5.12 -6.67 -16.33
N TYR A 86 -4.77 -5.86 -15.32
CA TYR A 86 -4.48 -4.44 -15.53
C TYR A 86 -3.29 -4.22 -16.47
N LYS A 87 -2.22 -5.02 -16.32
CA LYS A 87 -1.08 -4.97 -17.26
C LYS A 87 -1.50 -5.27 -18.69
N LYS A 88 -2.30 -6.33 -18.92
CA LYS A 88 -2.79 -6.71 -20.25
C LYS A 88 -3.71 -5.63 -20.86
N SER A 89 -4.59 -5.05 -20.05
CA SER A 89 -5.52 -3.99 -20.51
C SER A 89 -4.90 -2.60 -20.52
N LYS A 90 -3.60 -2.48 -20.20
CA LYS A 90 -2.88 -1.18 -20.09
C LYS A 90 -3.57 -0.19 -19.14
N LYS A 91 -4.28 -0.70 -18.13
CA LYS A 91 -4.92 0.14 -17.12
C LYS A 91 -3.87 0.68 -16.17
N MET A 92 -3.84 2.00 -16.03
CA MET A 92 -2.85 2.72 -15.25
C MET A 92 -3.49 3.45 -14.07
N PHE A 93 -2.67 3.75 -13.06
CA PHE A 93 -3.06 4.47 -11.85
C PHE A 93 -2.02 5.53 -11.52
N ASP A 94 -2.46 6.64 -10.95
CA ASP A 94 -1.55 7.69 -10.46
C ASP A 94 -0.95 7.34 -9.11
N CYS A 95 -1.59 6.42 -8.38
CA CYS A 95 -1.06 5.88 -7.13
C CYS A 95 -1.47 4.42 -6.94
N VAL A 96 -0.52 3.61 -6.50
CA VAL A 96 -0.80 2.24 -6.00
C VAL A 96 -0.38 2.17 -4.54
N ILE A 97 -1.31 1.74 -3.67
CA ILE A 97 -1.03 1.42 -2.26
C ILE A 97 -0.84 -0.09 -2.17
N LEU A 98 0.30 -0.50 -1.66
CA LEU A 98 0.73 -1.89 -1.53
C LEU A 98 0.91 -2.23 -0.05
N ASP A 99 -0.14 -2.80 0.56
CA ASP A 99 -0.22 -3.19 1.97
C ASP A 99 -0.49 -4.70 2.13
N PRO A 100 0.42 -5.56 1.70
CA PRO A 100 0.19 -6.99 1.69
C PRO A 100 0.29 -7.60 3.11
N PRO A 101 -0.36 -8.75 3.35
CA PRO A 101 -0.13 -9.53 4.57
C PRO A 101 1.33 -10.03 4.62
N VAL A 102 1.84 -10.29 5.83
CA VAL A 102 3.20 -10.83 6.03
C VAL A 102 3.42 -12.10 5.21
N TYR A 103 2.42 -12.98 5.22
CA TYR A 103 2.43 -14.21 4.42
C TYR A 103 1.03 -14.55 3.92
N SER A 104 0.93 -14.95 2.66
CA SER A 104 -0.31 -15.47 2.07
C SER A 104 0.03 -16.34 0.86
N LYS A 105 -0.71 -17.45 0.69
CA LYS A 105 -0.56 -18.34 -0.45
C LYS A 105 -1.91 -18.54 -1.14
N THR A 106 -1.94 -18.32 -2.44
CA THR A 106 -3.08 -18.63 -3.31
C THR A 106 -2.62 -19.57 -4.43
N ARG A 107 -3.56 -20.07 -5.21
CA ARG A 107 -3.22 -20.86 -6.43
C ARG A 107 -2.48 -20.03 -7.48
N LYS A 108 -2.49 -18.71 -7.38
CA LYS A 108 -1.92 -17.76 -8.37
C LYS A 108 -0.58 -17.19 -7.96
N GLY A 109 -0.20 -17.33 -6.71
CA GLY A 109 1.09 -16.86 -6.21
C GLY A 109 1.18 -16.80 -4.69
N THR A 110 2.39 -16.56 -4.21
CA THR A 110 2.71 -16.45 -2.79
C THR A 110 3.15 -15.02 -2.50
N ILE A 111 2.68 -14.50 -1.38
CA ILE A 111 3.14 -13.26 -0.74
C ILE A 111 3.99 -13.69 0.44
N ASP A 112 5.18 -13.15 0.53
CA ASP A 112 6.12 -13.36 1.61
C ASP A 112 6.93 -12.05 1.74
N LEU A 113 6.57 -11.24 2.72
CA LEU A 113 7.19 -9.92 2.89
C LEU A 113 8.66 -10.01 3.23
N ALA A 114 9.05 -11.03 3.99
CA ALA A 114 10.43 -11.19 4.41
C ALA A 114 11.36 -11.54 3.22
N ASN A 115 10.88 -12.37 2.27
CA ASN A 115 11.73 -12.94 1.24
C ASN A 115 11.41 -12.46 -0.19
N ASN A 116 10.23 -11.89 -0.43
CA ASN A 116 9.74 -11.63 -1.78
C ASN A 116 9.12 -10.24 -1.99
N TYR A 117 9.42 -9.27 -1.11
CA TYR A 117 8.82 -7.93 -1.18
C TYR A 117 9.15 -7.23 -2.50
N GLU A 118 10.38 -7.37 -2.98
CA GLU A 118 10.81 -6.88 -4.29
C GLU A 118 9.90 -7.36 -5.44
N LYS A 119 9.48 -8.63 -5.42
CA LYS A 119 8.59 -9.18 -6.45
C LYS A 119 7.22 -8.50 -6.47
N LEU A 120 6.71 -8.11 -5.30
CA LEU A 120 5.43 -7.40 -5.20
C LEU A 120 5.54 -5.99 -5.77
N ILE A 121 6.62 -5.27 -5.47
CA ILE A 121 6.90 -3.94 -6.00
C ILE A 121 7.04 -3.99 -7.53
N ASN A 122 7.87 -4.90 -8.05
CA ASN A 122 8.07 -5.09 -9.49
C ASN A 122 6.78 -5.56 -10.20
N LYS A 123 5.86 -6.19 -9.47
CA LYS A 123 4.57 -6.59 -10.01
C LYS A 123 3.66 -5.40 -10.29
N VAL A 124 3.61 -4.41 -9.40
CA VAL A 124 2.71 -3.25 -9.50
C VAL A 124 3.34 -2.05 -10.22
N ARG A 125 4.65 -1.89 -10.18
CA ARG A 125 5.34 -0.77 -10.83
C ARG A 125 4.90 -0.52 -12.29
N PRO A 126 4.70 -1.55 -13.15
CA PRO A 126 4.29 -1.34 -14.55
C PRO A 126 2.89 -0.76 -14.76
N ILE A 127 2.04 -0.72 -13.75
CA ILE A 127 0.67 -0.16 -13.84
C ILE A 127 0.56 1.22 -13.19
N ILE A 128 1.68 1.87 -12.88
CA ILE A 128 1.72 3.22 -12.31
C ILE A 128 2.12 4.20 -13.41
N ASN A 129 1.41 5.32 -13.49
CA ASN A 129 1.71 6.40 -14.43
C ASN A 129 3.10 7.01 -14.17
N ASP A 130 3.69 7.64 -15.19
CA ASP A 130 4.88 8.45 -15.03
C ASP A 130 4.62 9.59 -14.02
N GLY A 131 5.54 9.82 -13.10
CA GLY A 131 5.34 10.77 -11.98
C GLY A 131 4.29 10.33 -10.95
N GLY A 132 3.76 9.11 -11.05
CA GLY A 132 2.83 8.56 -10.06
C GLY A 132 3.53 8.04 -8.81
N TYR A 133 2.74 7.63 -7.82
CA TYR A 133 3.24 7.16 -6.52
C TYR A 133 3.05 5.66 -6.33
N LEU A 134 4.03 5.05 -5.70
CA LEU A 134 3.92 3.74 -5.06
C LEU A 134 4.06 3.92 -3.55
N ILE A 135 3.01 3.60 -2.81
CA ILE A 135 3.06 3.58 -1.35
C ILE A 135 3.25 2.14 -0.91
N THR A 136 4.36 1.88 -0.22
CA THR A 136 4.69 0.55 0.29
C THR A 136 4.50 0.51 1.80
N ILE A 137 3.83 -0.54 2.28
CA ILE A 137 3.62 -0.80 3.70
C ILE A 137 4.14 -2.21 3.98
N SER A 138 5.01 -2.33 4.98
CA SER A 138 5.48 -3.62 5.48
C SER A 138 5.30 -3.68 6.99
N ASN A 139 4.52 -4.64 7.45
CA ASN A 139 4.30 -4.93 8.86
C ASN A 139 5.05 -6.20 9.33
N ALA A 140 6.14 -6.55 8.67
CA ALA A 140 7.00 -7.66 9.04
C ALA A 140 7.79 -7.31 10.32
N LEU A 141 7.28 -7.75 11.48
CA LEU A 141 7.81 -7.42 12.81
C LEU A 141 9.26 -7.87 13.03
N PHE A 142 9.67 -8.94 12.36
CA PHE A 142 11.00 -9.54 12.50
C PHE A 142 12.01 -9.10 11.43
N GLN A 143 11.59 -8.23 10.51
CA GLN A 143 12.47 -7.64 9.52
C GLN A 143 13.04 -6.32 10.04
N ARG A 144 14.36 -6.18 10.08
CA ARG A 144 15.03 -4.92 10.42
C ARG A 144 14.65 -3.82 9.42
N GLY A 145 14.61 -2.59 9.89
CA GLY A 145 14.33 -1.44 9.01
C GLY A 145 15.42 -1.21 7.97
N ASP A 146 16.69 -1.43 8.32
CA ASP A 146 17.82 -1.35 7.38
C ASP A 146 17.73 -2.39 6.27
N ASP A 147 17.35 -3.64 6.59
CA ASP A 147 17.15 -4.68 5.57
C ASP A 147 16.03 -4.30 4.60
N HIS A 148 14.92 -3.77 5.13
CA HIS A 148 13.82 -3.27 4.31
C HIS A 148 14.25 -2.09 3.42
N THR A 149 14.98 -1.14 3.98
CA THR A 149 15.53 0.01 3.25
C THR A 149 16.47 -0.45 2.14
N SER A 150 17.36 -1.41 2.40
CA SER A 150 18.29 -1.96 1.42
C SER A 150 17.57 -2.59 0.21
N VAL A 151 16.41 -3.21 0.42
CA VAL A 151 15.58 -3.72 -0.69
C VAL A 151 15.04 -2.56 -1.54
N LEU A 152 14.56 -1.49 -0.91
CA LEU A 152 14.05 -0.32 -1.63
C LEU A 152 15.17 0.42 -2.37
N ASP A 153 16.34 0.59 -1.76
CA ASP A 153 17.50 1.24 -2.37
C ASP A 153 17.97 0.48 -3.62
N LYS A 154 18.03 -0.85 -3.56
CA LYS A 154 18.35 -1.69 -4.73
C LYS A 154 17.33 -1.48 -5.86
N LEU A 155 16.05 -1.38 -5.54
CA LEU A 155 14.99 -1.13 -6.53
C LEU A 155 15.03 0.29 -7.10
N CYS A 156 15.58 1.25 -6.36
CA CYS A 156 15.77 2.64 -6.80
C CYS A 156 17.05 2.85 -7.62
N ALA A 157 17.98 1.90 -7.58
CA ALA A 157 19.30 2.04 -8.24
C ALA A 157 19.20 2.22 -9.77
N ASP A 158 18.13 1.75 -10.41
CA ASP A 158 17.88 1.92 -11.84
C ASP A 158 17.31 3.32 -12.21
N GLY A 159 17.03 4.17 -11.21
CA GLY A 159 16.50 5.52 -11.39
C GLY A 159 15.02 5.61 -11.79
N TYR A 160 14.32 4.47 -11.87
CA TYR A 160 12.88 4.46 -12.20
C TYR A 160 11.96 4.44 -10.96
N LEU A 161 12.53 4.29 -9.79
CA LEU A 161 11.88 4.52 -8.50
C LEU A 161 12.75 5.47 -7.69
N LYS A 162 12.11 6.33 -6.90
CA LYS A 162 12.80 7.22 -5.96
C LYS A 162 12.03 7.25 -4.65
N ILE A 163 12.72 7.07 -3.54
CA ILE A 163 12.14 7.28 -2.20
C ILE A 163 11.92 8.77 -2.03
N GLU A 164 10.65 9.18 -1.85
CA GLU A 164 10.29 10.57 -1.59
C GLU A 164 10.27 10.87 -0.09
N GLN A 165 9.66 9.95 0.69
CA GLN A 165 9.63 10.08 2.15
C GLN A 165 9.28 8.76 2.83
N ARG A 166 9.62 8.67 4.11
CA ARG A 166 9.08 7.69 5.05
C ARG A 166 7.97 8.35 5.85
N ILE A 167 6.90 7.62 6.13
CA ILE A 167 5.79 8.12 6.95
C ILE A 167 5.86 7.39 8.29
N ASP A 168 5.95 8.16 9.35
CA ASP A 168 6.02 7.65 10.70
C ASP A 168 4.68 7.06 11.15
N VAL A 169 4.75 6.10 12.04
CA VAL A 169 3.62 5.67 12.86
C VAL A 169 3.41 6.72 13.96
N PRO A 170 2.14 7.10 14.27
CA PRO A 170 1.88 8.09 15.31
C PRO A 170 2.46 7.69 16.67
N ASP A 171 2.93 8.67 17.45
CA ASP A 171 3.56 8.44 18.75
C ASP A 171 2.65 7.69 19.73
N ASP A 172 1.34 7.94 19.67
CA ASP A 172 0.33 7.23 20.48
C ASP A 172 0.14 5.75 20.11
N CYS A 173 0.74 5.32 18.98
CA CYS A 173 0.76 3.92 18.53
C CYS A 173 2.12 3.25 18.77
N LEU A 174 3.14 3.98 19.19
CA LEU A 174 4.43 3.40 19.57
C LEU A 174 4.27 2.68 20.90
N GLY A 175 4.58 1.38 20.93
CA GLY A 175 4.62 0.64 22.19
C GLY A 175 5.72 1.18 23.11
N ASN A 176 5.57 1.02 24.42
CA ASN A 176 6.67 1.25 25.34
C ASN A 176 7.21 -0.09 25.88
N ALA A 177 8.44 -0.09 26.38
CA ALA A 177 9.13 -1.30 26.87
C ALA A 177 8.31 -2.05 27.93
N ALA A 178 7.50 -1.35 28.74
CA ALA A 178 6.67 -1.96 29.78
C ALA A 178 5.46 -2.73 29.23
N THR A 179 5.04 -2.47 28.00
CA THR A 179 3.89 -3.13 27.37
C THR A 179 4.28 -4.30 26.47
N ILE A 180 5.55 -4.49 26.18
CA ILE A 180 6.07 -5.60 25.39
C ILE A 180 6.15 -6.86 26.26
N LYS A 181 5.21 -7.78 26.08
CA LYS A 181 5.12 -9.01 26.90
C LYS A 181 5.78 -10.24 26.29
N GLN A 182 6.17 -10.18 25.02
CA GLN A 182 6.75 -11.29 24.26
C GLN A 182 7.98 -10.83 23.48
N PHE A 183 8.31 -11.48 22.38
CA PHE A 183 9.50 -11.17 21.58
C PHE A 183 9.55 -9.69 21.19
N LEU A 184 10.71 -9.07 21.43
CA LEU A 184 11.00 -7.75 20.92
C LEU A 184 10.98 -7.79 19.38
N PRO A 185 10.31 -6.84 18.72
CA PRO A 185 10.43 -6.71 17.28
C PRO A 185 11.89 -6.38 16.91
N ALA A 186 12.28 -6.68 15.67
CA ALA A 186 13.58 -6.27 15.16
C ALA A 186 13.68 -4.73 15.15
N ASP A 187 14.90 -4.21 15.22
CA ASP A 187 15.16 -2.77 15.13
C ASP A 187 14.50 -2.18 13.88
N PRO A 188 13.56 -1.26 14.02
CA PRO A 188 12.86 -0.68 12.88
C PRO A 188 13.66 0.41 12.16
N SER A 189 14.77 0.90 12.72
CA SER A 189 15.55 2.01 12.16
C SER A 189 15.85 1.78 10.67
N PRO A 190 15.71 2.79 9.79
CA PRO A 190 15.41 4.20 10.06
C PRO A 190 13.93 4.57 10.18
N TYR A 191 13.04 3.61 10.33
CA TYR A 191 11.62 3.84 10.65
C TYR A 191 11.45 3.94 12.17
N ASN A 192 10.37 4.57 12.61
CA ASN A 192 10.07 4.70 14.04
C ASN A 192 9.26 3.51 14.61
N HIS A 193 8.83 2.57 13.74
CA HIS A 193 7.98 1.44 14.13
C HIS A 193 8.21 0.22 13.24
N SER A 194 7.80 -0.95 13.69
CA SER A 194 7.84 -2.19 12.91
C SER A 194 6.97 -2.13 11.64
N THR A 195 5.91 -1.34 11.64
CA THR A 195 5.16 -0.97 10.42
C THR A 195 5.95 0.09 9.67
N LYS A 196 6.54 -0.31 8.54
CA LYS A 196 7.41 0.52 7.71
C LYS A 196 6.61 1.06 6.53
N ILE A 197 6.48 2.38 6.43
CA ILE A 197 5.69 3.04 5.40
C ILE A 197 6.61 3.93 4.56
N THR A 198 6.63 3.71 3.23
CA THR A 198 7.47 4.48 2.32
C THR A 198 6.65 4.93 1.12
N VAL A 199 6.78 6.19 0.76
CA VAL A 199 6.25 6.78 -0.47
C VAL A 199 7.38 6.85 -1.48
N LEU A 200 7.17 6.19 -2.65
CA LEU A 200 8.08 6.26 -3.78
C LEU A 200 7.40 6.96 -4.95
N SER A 201 8.15 7.76 -5.71
CA SER A 201 7.73 8.19 -7.04
C SER A 201 8.20 7.20 -8.10
N VAL A 202 7.42 7.12 -9.18
CA VAL A 202 7.69 6.22 -10.30
C VAL A 202 8.02 7.03 -11.54
N LYS A 203 9.16 6.77 -12.15
CA LYS A 203 9.52 7.26 -13.49
C LYS A 203 9.38 6.11 -14.48
N ARG A 204 8.76 6.35 -15.61
CA ARG A 204 8.67 5.35 -16.69
C ARG A 204 9.79 5.56 -17.70
N LYS A 205 10.25 4.46 -18.31
CA LYS A 205 11.07 4.57 -19.52
C LYS A 205 10.26 5.32 -20.58
N SER A 206 10.83 6.38 -21.14
CA SER A 206 10.25 6.97 -22.33
C SER A 206 10.17 5.87 -23.39
N THR A 207 8.96 5.55 -23.85
CA THR A 207 8.84 4.84 -25.11
C THR A 207 9.43 5.77 -26.15
N ALA A 208 10.61 5.43 -26.67
CA ALA A 208 11.12 6.08 -27.85
C ALA A 208 10.01 5.93 -28.91
N VAL A 209 9.53 7.07 -29.40
CA VAL A 209 8.61 7.16 -30.54
C VAL A 209 9.36 6.77 -31.78
#